data_24cc95c33386ada09db4532e19a3cfe1
#
_entry.id   24cc95c33386ada09db4532e19a3cfe1
#
_cell.length_a   1.000
_cell.length_b   1.000
_cell.length_c   1.000
_cell.angle_alpha   90.00
_cell.angle_beta   90.00
_cell.angle_gamma   90.00
#
_symmetry.space_group_name_H-M   'P 1'
#
loop_
_entity.id
_entity.type
_entity.pdbx_description
1 polymer ?
#
loop_
_entity_poly.entity_id
_entity_poly.type
_entity_poly.pdbx_seq_one_letter_code
_entity_poly.pdbx_strand_id
1 'polypeptide(L)'
;MNLTILLPFQVFAEKTDVSRIVAETPDGSFGLLPNRLDCVATLAPGILTYETTTEGAIYVAVDEGVLVKTGTDVFVSVRRAISGTDLDQLRDSVDNEFRALDEHEQTVRTVMTKLESGLMRRLVNFKHEQ
;
A
#
# COMPACT_ATOMS: atom_id res chain seq x y z
N MET A 1 2.36 21.18 -0.33
CA MET A 1 2.15 20.26 0.81
C MET A 1 3.35 19.34 0.97
N ASN A 2 3.52 18.82 2.16
CA ASN A 2 4.63 17.94 2.48
C ASN A 2 4.18 16.50 2.34
N LEU A 3 5.00 15.67 1.70
CA LEU A 3 4.73 14.24 1.52
C LEU A 3 5.83 13.42 2.18
N THR A 4 5.45 12.49 3.04
CA THR A 4 6.36 11.51 3.63
C THR A 4 5.85 10.12 3.32
N ILE A 5 6.66 9.31 2.65
CA ILE A 5 6.36 7.91 2.37
C ILE A 5 7.12 7.05 3.37
N LEU A 6 6.39 6.32 4.19
CA LEU A 6 6.93 5.50 5.28
C LEU A 6 6.85 4.02 4.94
N LEU A 7 7.96 3.33 5.15
CA LEU A 7 8.04 1.87 5.17
C LEU A 7 8.13 1.40 6.63
N PRO A 8 7.87 0.11 6.92
CA PRO A 8 7.89 -0.39 8.29
C PRO A 8 9.20 -0.14 9.06
N PHE A 9 10.32 -0.04 8.35
CA PHE A 9 11.65 0.09 8.97
C PHE A 9 12.40 1.37 8.63
N GLN A 10 11.86 2.21 7.74
CA GLN A 10 12.57 3.41 7.29
C GLN A 10 11.64 4.39 6.60
N VAL A 11 12.08 5.63 6.47
CA VAL A 11 11.46 6.64 5.60
C VAL A 11 11.93 6.39 4.18
N PHE A 12 11.00 6.15 3.25
CA PHE A 12 11.33 5.93 1.85
C PHE A 12 11.61 7.23 1.09
N ALA A 13 10.76 8.23 1.30
CA ALA A 13 10.90 9.53 0.66
C ALA A 13 10.25 10.61 1.52
N GLU A 14 10.81 11.81 1.45
CA GLU A 14 10.30 13.00 2.12
C GLU A 14 10.45 14.21 1.20
N LYS A 15 9.33 14.83 0.83
CA LYS A 15 9.28 15.95 -0.11
C LYS A 15 8.44 17.09 0.48
N THR A 16 8.89 18.32 0.28
CA THR A 16 8.24 19.51 0.85
C THR A 16 7.48 20.37 -0.16
N ASP A 17 7.77 20.23 -1.43
CA ASP A 17 7.22 21.07 -2.50
C ASP A 17 6.23 20.33 -3.41
N VAL A 18 5.45 19.44 -2.82
CA VAL A 18 4.48 18.62 -3.56
C VAL A 18 3.24 19.43 -3.88
N SER A 19 2.88 19.49 -5.16
CA SER A 19 1.72 20.21 -5.65
C SER A 19 0.49 19.31 -5.85
N ARG A 20 0.70 18.02 -6.09
CA ARG A 20 -0.37 17.07 -6.36
C ARG A 20 0.09 15.65 -6.05
N ILE A 21 -0.84 14.85 -5.53
CA ILE A 21 -0.65 13.42 -5.31
C ILE A 21 -1.82 12.67 -5.93
N VAL A 22 -1.54 11.59 -6.67
CA VAL A 22 -2.56 10.66 -7.16
C VAL A 22 -2.21 9.27 -6.65
N ALA A 23 -3.15 8.65 -5.97
CA ALA A 23 -2.99 7.32 -5.41
C ALA A 23 -4.10 6.40 -5.92
N GLU A 24 -3.87 5.11 -5.88
CA GLU A 24 -4.87 4.11 -6.24
C GLU A 24 -5.50 3.52 -4.98
N THR A 25 -6.82 3.53 -4.93
CA THR A 25 -7.61 2.93 -3.85
C THR A 25 -8.42 1.76 -4.40
N PRO A 26 -9.00 0.90 -3.54
CA PRO A 26 -9.91 -0.15 -4.01
C PRO A 26 -11.09 0.38 -4.81
N ASP A 27 -11.48 1.64 -4.60
CA ASP A 27 -12.59 2.29 -5.30
C ASP A 27 -12.16 3.04 -6.57
N GLY A 28 -10.87 3.08 -6.88
CA GLY A 28 -10.33 3.77 -8.04
C GLY A 28 -9.24 4.78 -7.68
N SER A 29 -8.92 5.66 -8.62
CA SER A 29 -7.88 6.68 -8.44
C SER A 29 -8.36 7.78 -7.49
N PHE A 30 -7.46 8.22 -6.61
CA PHE A 30 -7.72 9.24 -5.61
C PHE A 30 -6.72 10.38 -5.78
N GLY A 31 -7.22 11.57 -6.08
CA GLY A 31 -6.39 12.76 -6.25
C GLY A 31 -6.39 13.64 -5.01
N LEU A 32 -5.20 14.13 -4.63
CA LEU A 32 -5.01 14.96 -3.46
C LEU A 32 -4.31 16.26 -3.83
N LEU A 33 -4.96 17.38 -3.53
CA LEU A 33 -4.43 18.72 -3.74
C LEU A 33 -4.19 19.39 -2.38
N PRO A 34 -3.31 20.42 -2.32
CA PRO A 34 -2.99 21.08 -1.04
C PRO A 34 -4.18 21.64 -0.29
N ASN A 35 -5.21 22.10 -1.03
CA ASN A 35 -6.40 22.75 -0.44
C ASN A 35 -7.47 21.75 -0.01
N ARG A 36 -7.24 20.46 -0.20
CA ARG A 36 -8.21 19.45 0.21
C ARG A 36 -8.28 19.33 1.73
N LEU A 37 -9.47 19.04 2.25
CA LEU A 37 -9.67 18.79 3.68
C LEU A 37 -8.88 17.56 4.14
N ASP A 38 -8.61 17.51 5.42
CA ASP A 38 -7.97 16.36 6.05
C ASP A 38 -8.75 15.08 5.75
N CYS A 39 -8.04 14.02 5.44
CA CYS A 39 -8.68 12.77 5.05
C CYS A 39 -7.76 11.58 5.32
N VAL A 40 -8.38 10.40 5.36
CA VAL A 40 -7.70 9.11 5.45
C VAL A 40 -8.20 8.25 4.31
N ALA A 41 -7.28 7.60 3.59
CA ALA A 41 -7.63 6.70 2.50
C ALA A 41 -6.83 5.41 2.60
N THR A 42 -7.47 4.29 2.29
CA THR A 42 -6.80 3.00 2.15
C THR A 42 -6.24 2.90 0.74
N LEU A 43 -4.99 2.50 0.61
CA LEU A 43 -4.32 2.36 -0.69
C LEU A 43 -4.29 0.91 -1.13
N ALA A 44 -4.64 0.70 -2.41
CA ALA A 44 -4.45 -0.58 -3.09
C ALA A 44 -3.04 -0.65 -3.68
N PRO A 45 -2.49 -1.86 -3.92
CA PRO A 45 -1.24 -1.98 -4.67
C PRO A 45 -1.35 -1.31 -6.04
N GLY A 46 -0.41 -0.46 -6.38
CA GLY A 46 -0.44 0.28 -7.63
C GLY A 46 0.63 1.36 -7.70
N ILE A 47 0.39 2.35 -8.53
CA ILE A 47 1.34 3.45 -8.76
C ILE A 47 0.86 4.69 -8.01
N LEU A 48 1.69 5.18 -7.10
CA LEU A 48 1.53 6.48 -6.48
C LEU A 48 2.28 7.50 -7.32
N THR A 49 1.59 8.55 -7.74
CA THR A 49 2.20 9.65 -8.51
C THR A 49 2.15 10.91 -7.67
N TYR A 50 3.27 11.61 -7.58
CA TYR A 50 3.28 12.94 -6.98
C TYR A 50 4.08 13.91 -7.86
N GLU A 51 3.66 15.16 -7.86
CA GLU A 51 4.30 16.22 -8.63
C GLU A 51 4.93 17.22 -7.68
N THR A 52 6.18 17.56 -7.98
CA THR A 52 6.89 18.62 -7.27
C THR A 52 7.21 19.77 -8.24
N THR A 53 7.41 20.96 -7.68
CA THR A 53 7.76 22.13 -8.50
C THR A 53 9.16 22.02 -9.10
N THR A 54 10.04 21.25 -8.48
CA THR A 54 11.45 21.13 -8.90
C THR A 54 11.70 19.90 -9.78
N GLU A 55 11.05 18.78 -9.50
CA GLU A 55 11.32 17.50 -10.16
C GLU A 55 10.23 17.05 -11.14
N GLY A 56 9.07 17.72 -11.14
CA GLY A 56 7.94 17.32 -11.95
C GLY A 56 7.23 16.10 -11.40
N ALA A 57 6.70 15.27 -12.28
CA ALA A 57 5.97 14.06 -11.87
C ALA A 57 6.94 12.93 -11.53
N ILE A 58 6.71 12.30 -10.38
CA ILE A 58 7.50 11.17 -9.90
C ILE A 58 6.54 10.00 -9.63
N TYR A 59 6.94 8.81 -10.08
CA TYR A 59 6.14 7.59 -9.96
C TYR A 59 6.79 6.65 -8.95
N VAL A 60 5.98 6.10 -8.05
CA VAL A 60 6.42 5.12 -7.06
C VAL A 60 5.44 3.95 -7.07
N ALA A 61 5.95 2.75 -7.29
CA ALA A 61 5.15 1.54 -7.11
C ALA A 61 5.03 1.26 -5.62
N VAL A 62 3.80 1.15 -5.12
CA VAL A 62 3.51 0.90 -3.71
C VAL A 62 2.62 -0.32 -3.55
N ASP A 63 2.83 -1.05 -2.47
CA ASP A 63 1.94 -2.10 -2.01
C ASP A 63 0.80 -1.48 -1.19
N GLU A 64 -0.11 -2.28 -0.68
CA GLU A 64 -1.23 -1.76 0.10
C GLU A 64 -0.74 -0.95 1.32
N GLY A 65 -1.52 0.04 1.71
CA GLY A 65 -1.17 0.91 2.83
C GLY A 65 -2.28 1.90 3.14
N VAL A 66 -1.89 2.96 3.82
CA VAL A 66 -2.80 4.02 4.25
C VAL A 66 -2.19 5.37 3.94
N LEU A 67 -3.03 6.29 3.46
CA LEU A 67 -2.69 7.69 3.25
C LEU A 67 -3.46 8.53 4.26
N VAL A 68 -2.76 9.43 4.95
CA VAL A 68 -3.35 10.37 5.89
C VAL A 68 -2.93 11.78 5.53
N LYS A 69 -3.89 12.68 5.36
CA LYS A 69 -3.63 14.11 5.17
C LYS A 69 -4.08 14.86 6.41
N THR A 70 -3.16 15.62 7.02
CA THR A 70 -3.44 16.52 8.13
C THR A 70 -2.83 17.89 7.83
N GLY A 71 -3.67 18.91 7.63
CA GLY A 71 -3.22 20.23 7.26
C GLY A 71 -2.44 20.22 5.94
N THR A 72 -1.18 20.60 5.98
CA THR A 72 -0.27 20.60 4.82
C THR A 72 0.60 19.36 4.74
N ASP A 73 0.44 18.42 5.67
CA ASP A 73 1.27 17.21 5.74
C ASP A 73 0.48 15.99 5.26
N VAL A 74 1.13 15.19 4.43
CA VAL A 74 0.59 13.91 3.93
C VAL A 74 1.55 12.80 4.29
N PHE A 75 1.02 11.78 4.96
CA PHE A 75 1.77 10.58 5.33
C PHE A 75 1.22 9.38 4.57
N VAL A 76 2.10 8.67 3.88
CA VAL A 76 1.77 7.43 3.17
C VAL A 76 2.54 6.31 3.84
N SER A 77 1.81 5.40 4.49
CA SER A 77 2.40 4.22 5.12
C SER A 77 2.11 3.01 4.27
N VAL A 78 3.13 2.39 3.72
CA VAL A 78 3.01 1.24 2.83
C VAL A 78 3.98 0.15 3.24
N ARG A 79 3.68 -1.08 2.88
CA ARG A 79 4.55 -2.22 3.20
C ARG A 79 5.81 -2.22 2.34
N ARG A 80 5.70 -1.81 1.08
CA ARG A 80 6.79 -1.79 0.11
C ARG A 80 6.62 -0.62 -0.84
N ALA A 81 7.74 -0.09 -1.30
CA ALA A 81 7.76 0.97 -2.29
C ALA A 81 8.98 0.82 -3.19
N ILE A 82 8.79 1.04 -4.48
CA ILE A 82 9.85 0.99 -5.50
C ILE A 82 9.74 2.26 -6.33
N SER A 83 10.81 3.06 -6.35
CA SER A 83 10.85 4.24 -7.20
C SER A 83 11.37 3.88 -8.58
N GLY A 84 10.88 4.62 -9.61
CA GLY A 84 11.35 4.44 -10.97
C GLY A 84 10.93 5.61 -11.83
N THR A 85 11.59 5.75 -12.97
CA THR A 85 11.30 6.81 -13.94
C THR A 85 10.41 6.32 -15.07
N ASP A 86 10.27 5.01 -15.24
CA ASP A 86 9.48 4.39 -16.29
C ASP A 86 8.21 3.77 -15.67
N LEU A 87 7.06 4.31 -16.06
CA LEU A 87 5.76 3.86 -15.58
C LEU A 87 5.47 2.40 -15.96
N ASP A 88 5.89 1.99 -17.16
CA ASP A 88 5.66 0.61 -17.63
C ASP A 88 6.48 -0.39 -16.81
N GLN A 89 7.73 -0.06 -16.50
CA GLN A 89 8.56 -0.89 -15.61
C GLN A 89 7.96 -1.00 -14.20
N LEU A 90 7.44 0.10 -13.67
CA LEU A 90 6.81 0.09 -12.35
C LEU A 90 5.54 -0.76 -12.34
N ARG A 91 4.73 -0.70 -13.39
CA ARG A 91 3.55 -1.56 -13.52
C ARG A 91 3.94 -3.03 -13.60
N ASP A 92 4.96 -3.36 -14.36
CA ASP A 92 5.49 -4.72 -14.43
C ASP A 92 5.99 -5.20 -13.07
N SER A 93 6.67 -4.32 -12.31
CA SER A 93 7.12 -4.63 -10.95
C SER A 93 5.95 -4.88 -10.00
N VAL A 94 4.88 -4.08 -10.08
CA VAL A 94 3.65 -4.30 -9.30
C VAL A 94 3.05 -5.66 -9.67
N ASP A 95 2.88 -5.94 -10.96
CA ASP A 95 2.25 -7.17 -11.41
C ASP A 95 3.11 -8.41 -11.11
N ASN A 96 4.43 -8.33 -11.31
CA ASN A 96 5.32 -9.47 -11.17
C ASN A 96 5.81 -9.68 -9.73
N GLU A 97 6.22 -8.62 -9.03
CA GLU A 97 6.79 -8.73 -7.69
C GLU A 97 5.71 -8.75 -6.60
N PHE A 98 4.81 -7.76 -6.60
CA PHE A 98 3.81 -7.65 -5.55
C PHE A 98 2.76 -8.75 -5.67
N ARG A 99 2.36 -9.08 -6.88
CA ARG A 99 1.41 -10.16 -7.14
C ARG A 99 1.97 -11.52 -6.78
N ALA A 100 3.21 -11.81 -7.14
CA ALA A 100 3.88 -13.05 -6.78
C ALA A 100 4.02 -13.20 -5.26
N LEU A 101 4.33 -12.11 -4.55
CA LEU A 101 4.40 -12.11 -3.10
C LEU A 101 3.03 -12.30 -2.46
N ASP A 102 1.99 -11.68 -3.01
CA ASP A 102 0.62 -11.87 -2.55
C ASP A 102 0.15 -13.31 -2.76
N GLU A 103 0.46 -13.92 -3.89
CA GLU A 103 0.16 -15.33 -4.14
C GLU A 103 0.86 -16.24 -3.12
N HIS A 104 2.10 -15.95 -2.80
CA HIS A 104 2.84 -16.69 -1.78
C HIS A 104 2.20 -16.53 -0.40
N GLU A 105 1.85 -15.31 0.00
CA GLU A 105 1.15 -15.04 1.25
C GLU A 105 -0.20 -15.75 1.31
N GLN A 106 -0.96 -15.72 0.23
CA GLN A 106 -2.24 -16.44 0.14
C GLN A 106 -2.06 -17.95 0.31
N THR A 107 -1.03 -18.53 -0.29
CA THR A 107 -0.71 -19.95 -0.12
C THR A 107 -0.43 -20.28 1.34
N VAL A 108 0.40 -19.48 2.00
CA VAL A 108 0.71 -19.65 3.43
C VAL A 108 -0.55 -19.52 4.27
N ARG A 109 -1.38 -18.50 4.03
CA ARG A 109 -2.65 -18.31 4.73
C ARG A 109 -3.59 -19.51 4.55
N THR A 110 -3.68 -20.03 3.32
CA THR A 110 -4.53 -21.20 3.03
C THR A 110 -4.06 -22.43 3.80
N VAL A 111 -2.77 -22.68 3.87
CA VAL A 111 -2.19 -23.77 4.66
C VAL A 111 -2.49 -23.59 6.12
N MET A 112 -2.28 -22.40 6.68
CA MET A 112 -2.58 -22.10 8.08
C MET A 112 -4.07 -22.26 8.39
N THR A 113 -4.95 -21.78 7.51
CA THR A 113 -6.40 -21.94 7.66
C THR A 113 -6.80 -23.42 7.70
N LYS A 114 -6.23 -24.24 6.84
CA LYS A 114 -6.46 -25.69 6.86
C LYS A 114 -6.00 -26.34 8.16
N LEU A 115 -4.85 -25.93 8.67
CA LEU A 115 -4.34 -26.41 9.95
C LEU A 115 -5.23 -26.01 11.11
N GLU A 116 -5.68 -24.75 11.15
CA GLU A 116 -6.60 -24.26 12.16
C GLU A 116 -7.94 -24.99 12.09
N SER A 117 -8.49 -25.21 10.90
CA SER A 117 -9.72 -25.97 10.71
C SER A 117 -9.58 -27.41 11.22
N GLY A 118 -8.43 -28.05 10.98
CA GLY A 118 -8.13 -29.37 11.50
C GLY A 118 -8.10 -29.39 13.02
N LEU A 119 -7.47 -28.40 13.64
CA LEU A 119 -7.45 -28.23 15.09
C LEU A 119 -8.85 -28.00 15.65
N MET A 120 -9.63 -27.13 15.03
CA MET A 120 -11.01 -26.84 15.44
C MET A 120 -11.88 -28.10 15.39
N ARG A 121 -11.74 -28.91 14.35
CA ARG A 121 -12.46 -30.20 14.25
C ARG A 121 -12.11 -31.13 15.41
N ARG A 122 -10.83 -31.23 15.74
CA ARG A 122 -10.37 -32.03 16.86
C ARG A 122 -10.92 -31.54 18.20
N LEU A 123 -10.93 -30.23 18.41
CA LEU A 123 -11.48 -29.61 19.60
C LEU A 123 -12.98 -29.82 19.72
N VAL A 124 -13.71 -29.66 18.62
CA VAL A 124 -15.16 -29.90 18.58
C VAL A 124 -15.48 -31.38 18.89
N ASN A 125 -14.77 -32.31 18.25
CA ASN A 125 -14.93 -33.72 18.51
C ASN A 125 -14.62 -34.08 19.97
N PHE A 126 -13.58 -33.49 20.53
CA PHE A 126 -13.22 -33.66 21.92
C PHE A 126 -14.33 -33.19 22.88
N LYS A 127 -14.92 -32.03 22.57
CA LYS A 127 -16.06 -31.51 23.36
C LYS A 127 -17.31 -32.39 23.27
N HIS A 128 -17.57 -32.97 22.09
CA HIS A 128 -18.73 -33.87 21.92
C HIS A 128 -18.56 -35.20 22.61
N GLU A 129 -17.35 -35.66 22.82
CA GLU A 129 -17.05 -36.88 23.54
C GLU A 129 -17.15 -36.72 25.05
N GLN A 130 -17.24 -35.52 25.54
CA GLN A 130 -17.48 -35.19 26.95
C GLN A 130 -18.95 -35.03 27.25
#